data_9134c13b420f8dc36aca820c7e39c05b
#
_entry.id   9134c13b420f8dc36aca820c7e39c05b
#
_cell.length_a   1.000
_cell.length_b   1.000
_cell.length_c   1.000
_cell.angle_alpha   90.00
_cell.angle_beta   90.00
_cell.angle_gamma   90.00
#
_symmetry.space_group_name_H-M   'P 1'
#
loop_
_entity.id
_entity.type
_entity.pdbx_description
1 polymer ?
#
loop_
_entity_poly.entity_id
_entity_poly.type
_entity_poly.pdbx_seq_one_letter_code
_entity_poly.pdbx_strand_id
1 'polypeptide(L)'
;MSTQFVYTMHRVGKVVPPKRHILKDISLSFFPGAKIGVLGLNGAGKSTLLRIMAGIDKEIEGEARPQPGIKIGYLPQEPKLDPQHTVREAIEEAVGEVKRALTRLDEVYALYADPDADFDKLAAEQAELEAVIQAHDGHNLDNQLERAADALRLPDWDAKIEHLSGGERRRVALCRLLLEKPDMLLLDEPTNHLDAESVAWLERFLHDYEGTVVAITHDRYFLDNVAGWILELDRGEGIPWEGNYSSWLEQKEKRLAQEQAQESARQKSIEKELEWVRQNPKGRQAKSKARMARFEELNSGEYQKRNETNELFIPPGPRLGDKVIEVQHLTKSYGDRTLIDDLSFSIPKRAIVGIIGANGAGKSTLFRMLSGKEQPDSGTITLGETVVLASVDQFRDAMDDKKTVWEEVSNGQDILTIGNFEIPSRAYVGRFNFKGVDQQKRVGELSGGERGRLHLAKLLQAGGNVLLLDEPTNDLDVETLRALENAILESPGCAMVISHDRWFLDRIATHILDYGDEGKVTFYEGNFSDYEEWKKKTFGAEALQPHRIKYKRIAK
;
A
#
# COMPACT_ATOMS: atom_id res chain seq x y z
N MET A 1 5.17 -35.59 14.00
CA MET A 1 4.78 -34.39 14.74
C MET A 1 3.53 -33.86 14.08
N SER A 2 2.38 -33.76 14.76
CA SER A 2 1.20 -33.15 14.18
C SER A 2 1.51 -31.66 13.99
N THR A 3 1.49 -31.18 12.77
CA THR A 3 1.65 -29.77 12.44
C THR A 3 0.47 -29.02 13.05
N GLN A 4 0.73 -28.31 14.12
CA GLN A 4 -0.31 -27.54 14.84
C GLN A 4 -0.43 -26.19 14.13
N PHE A 5 -1.59 -25.93 13.50
CA PHE A 5 -1.83 -24.66 12.79
C PHE A 5 -2.18 -23.56 13.80
N VAL A 6 -1.67 -22.36 13.58
CA VAL A 6 -1.96 -21.19 14.42
C VAL A 6 -3.41 -20.69 14.22
N TYR A 7 -3.88 -20.79 12.98
CA TYR A 7 -5.24 -20.38 12.59
C TYR A 7 -5.79 -21.30 11.52
N THR A 8 -7.09 -21.60 11.59
CA THR A 8 -7.78 -22.46 10.61
C THR A 8 -9.07 -21.83 10.17
N MET A 9 -9.30 -21.82 8.87
CA MET A 9 -10.53 -21.42 8.22
C MET A 9 -11.10 -22.64 7.49
N HIS A 10 -12.40 -22.90 7.65
CA HIS A 10 -13.10 -23.99 6.97
C HIS A 10 -14.36 -23.47 6.33
N ARG A 11 -14.38 -23.49 4.98
CA ARG A 11 -15.51 -23.07 4.15
C ARG A 11 -16.02 -21.67 4.49
N VAL A 12 -15.11 -20.76 4.76
CA VAL A 12 -15.47 -19.39 5.14
C VAL A 12 -16.02 -18.63 3.95
N GLY A 13 -17.24 -18.13 4.11
CA GLY A 13 -17.93 -17.27 3.16
C GLY A 13 -18.43 -15.99 3.83
N LYS A 14 -18.51 -14.90 3.06
CA LYS A 14 -19.12 -13.64 3.49
C LYS A 14 -19.98 -13.05 2.41
N VAL A 15 -21.25 -12.79 2.76
CA VAL A 15 -22.22 -12.14 1.90
C VAL A 15 -22.57 -10.77 2.47
N VAL A 16 -22.58 -9.75 1.61
CA VAL A 16 -23.02 -8.40 1.98
C VAL A 16 -24.24 -7.99 1.17
N PRO A 17 -25.12 -7.12 1.71
CA PRO A 17 -26.28 -6.64 0.97
C PRO A 17 -25.90 -6.00 -0.38
N PRO A 18 -26.69 -6.14 -1.44
CA PRO A 18 -27.92 -6.93 -1.60
C PRO A 18 -27.76 -8.40 -2.07
N LYS A 19 -26.90 -9.21 -1.54
CA LYS A 19 -26.51 -10.61 -1.89
C LYS A 19 -25.21 -10.72 -2.69
N ARG A 20 -24.27 -9.81 -2.49
CA ARG A 20 -22.92 -9.91 -3.09
C ARG A 20 -22.04 -10.80 -2.21
N HIS A 21 -21.59 -11.94 -2.76
CA HIS A 21 -20.56 -12.75 -2.12
C HIS A 21 -19.19 -12.06 -2.27
N ILE A 22 -18.60 -11.67 -1.15
CA ILE A 22 -17.23 -11.11 -1.11
C ILE A 22 -16.21 -12.23 -0.95
N LEU A 23 -16.47 -13.19 -0.04
CA LEU A 23 -15.64 -14.38 0.16
C LEU A 23 -16.51 -15.62 -0.08
N LYS A 24 -15.91 -16.65 -0.69
CA LYS A 24 -16.61 -17.89 -1.07
C LYS A 24 -15.76 -19.10 -0.69
N ASP A 25 -16.29 -19.94 0.19
CA ASP A 25 -15.76 -21.27 0.52
C ASP A 25 -14.23 -21.32 0.78
N ILE A 26 -13.70 -20.31 1.47
CA ILE A 26 -12.26 -20.22 1.78
C ILE A 26 -11.91 -21.23 2.85
N SER A 27 -11.03 -22.19 2.50
CA SER A 27 -10.52 -23.20 3.42
C SER A 27 -9.00 -23.15 3.44
N LEU A 28 -8.43 -22.61 4.53
CA LEU A 28 -7.00 -22.33 4.70
C LEU A 28 -6.53 -22.67 6.12
N SER A 29 -5.28 -23.08 6.22
CA SER A 29 -4.61 -23.30 7.51
C SER A 29 -3.28 -22.57 7.52
N PHE A 30 -3.01 -21.84 8.60
CA PHE A 30 -1.85 -20.99 8.74
C PHE A 30 -0.82 -21.63 9.66
N PHE A 31 0.44 -21.71 9.19
CA PHE A 31 1.54 -22.28 9.94
C PHE A 31 2.12 -21.30 10.95
N PRO A 32 2.66 -21.77 12.08
CA PRO A 32 3.43 -20.94 13.00
C PRO A 32 4.62 -20.29 12.29
N GLY A 33 4.86 -19.02 12.56
CA GLY A 33 5.97 -18.25 11.99
C GLY A 33 5.84 -17.90 10.50
N ALA A 34 4.77 -18.32 9.81
CA ALA A 34 4.57 -18.01 8.40
C ALA A 34 4.40 -16.50 8.16
N LYS A 35 5.01 -16.01 7.08
CA LYS A 35 4.88 -14.62 6.61
C LYS A 35 4.05 -14.63 5.33
N ILE A 36 2.85 -14.07 5.39
CA ILE A 36 1.85 -14.19 4.33
C ILE A 36 1.45 -12.80 3.84
N GLY A 37 1.67 -12.53 2.57
CA GLY A 37 1.17 -11.34 1.89
C GLY A 37 -0.20 -11.61 1.27
N VAL A 38 -1.19 -10.74 1.51
CA VAL A 38 -2.53 -10.86 0.94
C VAL A 38 -2.68 -9.89 -0.22
N LEU A 39 -2.91 -10.43 -1.41
CA LEU A 39 -3.09 -9.68 -2.64
C LEU A 39 -4.51 -9.83 -3.19
N GLY A 40 -4.92 -8.89 -4.01
CA GLY A 40 -6.20 -8.90 -4.72
C GLY A 40 -6.65 -7.50 -5.08
N LEU A 41 -7.61 -7.39 -5.98
CA LEU A 41 -8.19 -6.12 -6.40
C LEU A 41 -8.83 -5.37 -5.23
N ASN A 42 -8.97 -4.06 -5.38
CA ASN A 42 -9.71 -3.26 -4.41
C ASN A 42 -11.18 -3.73 -4.38
N GLY A 43 -11.68 -3.96 -3.14
CA GLY A 43 -13.02 -4.54 -2.94
C GLY A 43 -13.09 -6.08 -3.08
N ALA A 44 -11.96 -6.78 -3.23
CA ALA A 44 -11.91 -8.25 -3.25
C ALA A 44 -12.17 -8.92 -1.88
N GLY A 45 -12.23 -8.12 -0.80
CA GLY A 45 -12.50 -8.64 0.54
C GLY A 45 -11.26 -8.83 1.42
N LYS A 46 -10.11 -8.26 1.07
CA LYS A 46 -8.85 -8.37 1.84
C LYS A 46 -9.02 -7.95 3.30
N SER A 47 -9.47 -6.73 3.56
CA SER A 47 -9.71 -6.22 4.92
C SER A 47 -10.83 -6.97 5.64
N THR A 48 -11.83 -7.48 4.91
CA THR A 48 -12.88 -8.34 5.47
C THR A 48 -12.29 -9.65 5.97
N LEU A 49 -11.38 -10.27 5.22
CA LEU A 49 -10.66 -11.47 5.64
C LEU A 49 -9.91 -11.24 6.95
N LEU A 50 -9.13 -10.15 7.04
CA LEU A 50 -8.39 -9.83 8.28
C LEU A 50 -9.32 -9.56 9.46
N ARG A 51 -10.45 -8.86 9.24
CA ARG A 51 -11.45 -8.62 10.30
C ARG A 51 -12.11 -9.91 10.80
N ILE A 52 -12.32 -10.89 9.91
CA ILE A 52 -12.78 -12.23 10.30
C ILE A 52 -11.70 -12.92 11.14
N MET A 53 -10.45 -12.90 10.68
CA MET A 53 -9.33 -13.50 11.40
C MET A 53 -9.07 -12.84 12.77
N ALA A 54 -9.30 -11.54 12.89
CA ALA A 54 -9.24 -10.80 14.15
C ALA A 54 -10.44 -11.05 15.08
N GLY A 55 -11.44 -11.83 14.65
CA GLY A 55 -12.66 -12.10 15.41
C GLY A 55 -13.62 -10.91 15.56
N ILE A 56 -13.41 -9.85 14.78
CA ILE A 56 -14.24 -8.64 14.77
C ILE A 56 -15.53 -8.89 13.97
N ASP A 57 -15.40 -9.50 12.78
CA ASP A 57 -16.52 -9.86 11.94
C ASP A 57 -16.87 -11.34 12.18
N LYS A 58 -18.01 -11.57 12.84
CA LYS A 58 -18.50 -12.91 13.21
C LYS A 58 -19.65 -13.39 12.33
N GLU A 59 -20.20 -12.52 11.49
CA GLU A 59 -21.28 -12.87 10.57
C GLU A 59 -20.72 -13.52 9.31
N ILE A 60 -20.33 -14.78 9.40
CA ILE A 60 -19.70 -15.57 8.34
C ILE A 60 -20.44 -16.89 8.12
N GLU A 61 -20.30 -17.44 6.93
CA GLU A 61 -20.58 -18.84 6.64
C GLU A 61 -19.31 -19.66 6.94
N GLY A 62 -19.47 -20.90 7.40
CA GLY A 62 -18.32 -21.75 7.77
C GLY A 62 -17.73 -21.44 9.14
N GLU A 63 -16.46 -21.77 9.33
CA GLU A 63 -15.76 -21.62 10.59
C GLU A 63 -14.40 -20.95 10.41
N ALA A 64 -14.06 -20.02 11.29
CA ALA A 64 -12.78 -19.36 11.36
C ALA A 64 -12.36 -19.29 12.84
N ARG A 65 -11.26 -19.95 13.20
CA ARG A 65 -10.83 -20.05 14.59
C ARG A 65 -9.31 -20.07 14.77
N PRO A 66 -8.81 -19.30 15.75
CA PRO A 66 -7.42 -19.41 16.18
C PRO A 66 -7.21 -20.68 17.00
N GLN A 67 -5.95 -21.09 17.13
CA GLN A 67 -5.55 -22.08 18.13
C GLN A 67 -5.81 -21.51 19.52
N PRO A 68 -6.29 -22.32 20.49
CA PRO A 68 -6.49 -21.86 21.87
C PRO A 68 -5.20 -21.29 22.48
N GLY A 69 -5.31 -20.13 23.14
CA GLY A 69 -4.19 -19.44 23.80
C GLY A 69 -3.38 -18.50 22.92
N ILE A 70 -3.63 -18.42 21.62
CA ILE A 70 -2.94 -17.51 20.70
C ILE A 70 -3.42 -16.06 20.88
N LYS A 71 -2.48 -15.15 21.06
CA LYS A 71 -2.73 -13.70 21.02
C LYS A 71 -2.69 -13.20 19.58
N ILE A 72 -3.78 -12.57 19.13
CA ILE A 72 -3.87 -11.96 17.79
C ILE A 72 -3.84 -10.45 17.94
N GLY A 73 -2.88 -9.82 17.26
CA GLY A 73 -2.80 -8.37 17.12
C GLY A 73 -3.29 -7.93 15.75
N TYR A 74 -4.12 -6.89 15.70
CA TYR A 74 -4.70 -6.38 14.46
C TYR A 74 -4.50 -4.88 14.29
N LEU A 75 -3.88 -4.49 13.19
CA LEU A 75 -3.77 -3.11 12.73
C LEU A 75 -4.81 -2.87 11.64
N PRO A 76 -5.91 -2.17 11.93
CA PRO A 76 -6.88 -1.76 10.90
C PRO A 76 -6.35 -0.59 10.07
N GLN A 77 -6.99 -0.34 8.93
CA GLN A 77 -6.69 0.81 8.07
C GLN A 77 -6.83 2.14 8.82
N GLU A 78 -7.83 2.26 9.70
CA GLU A 78 -8.03 3.39 10.59
C GLU A 78 -7.99 2.93 12.05
N PRO A 79 -6.84 3.01 12.74
CA PRO A 79 -6.73 2.57 14.11
C PRO A 79 -7.42 3.54 15.07
N LYS A 80 -8.07 2.97 16.09
CA LYS A 80 -8.69 3.72 17.17
C LYS A 80 -7.73 3.74 18.37
N LEU A 81 -7.24 4.91 18.70
CA LEU A 81 -6.46 5.20 19.91
C LEU A 81 -7.28 6.14 20.79
N ASP A 82 -7.03 6.12 22.10
CA ASP A 82 -7.69 7.04 23.02
C ASP A 82 -7.22 8.49 22.73
N PRO A 83 -8.14 9.40 22.36
CA PRO A 83 -7.79 10.78 22.01
C PRO A 83 -7.15 11.55 23.16
N GLN A 84 -7.43 11.17 24.41
CA GLN A 84 -6.95 11.88 25.61
C GLN A 84 -5.51 11.50 25.98
N HIS A 85 -5.04 10.35 25.53
CA HIS A 85 -3.68 9.88 25.81
C HIS A 85 -2.63 10.69 25.03
N THR A 86 -1.45 10.75 25.60
CA THR A 86 -0.22 11.15 24.90
C THR A 86 0.32 9.99 24.09
N VAL A 87 1.24 10.26 23.17
CA VAL A 87 1.96 9.22 22.41
C VAL A 87 2.65 8.24 23.36
N ARG A 88 3.28 8.75 24.42
CA ARG A 88 3.94 7.94 25.44
C ARG A 88 2.97 6.99 26.12
N GLU A 89 1.86 7.49 26.64
CA GLU A 89 0.84 6.68 27.33
C GLU A 89 0.28 5.59 26.42
N ALA A 90 -0.05 5.92 25.17
CA ALA A 90 -0.58 4.96 24.20
C ALA A 90 0.40 3.81 23.89
N ILE A 91 1.70 4.08 23.91
CA ILE A 91 2.74 3.06 23.65
C ILE A 91 3.06 2.27 24.92
N GLU A 92 3.12 2.92 26.07
CA GLU A 92 3.36 2.26 27.36
C GLU A 92 2.25 1.27 27.75
N GLU A 93 1.01 1.47 27.26
CA GLU A 93 -0.05 0.48 27.41
C GLU A 93 0.31 -0.89 26.82
N ALA A 94 1.02 -0.92 25.67
CA ALA A 94 1.44 -2.15 25.00
C ALA A 94 2.39 -3.00 25.84
N VAL A 95 3.22 -2.33 26.62
CA VAL A 95 4.25 -2.96 27.47
C VAL A 95 3.88 -2.90 28.96
N GLY A 96 2.62 -2.60 29.24
CA GLY A 96 2.15 -2.41 30.62
C GLY A 96 2.32 -3.64 31.53
N GLU A 97 2.27 -4.84 30.99
CA GLU A 97 2.54 -6.07 31.73
C GLU A 97 4.00 -6.14 32.17
N VAL A 98 4.94 -5.90 31.26
CA VAL A 98 6.37 -5.90 31.52
C VAL A 98 6.76 -4.77 32.47
N LYS A 99 6.19 -3.58 32.29
CA LYS A 99 6.45 -2.43 33.17
C LYS A 99 5.95 -2.68 34.60
N ARG A 100 4.79 -3.30 34.75
CA ARG A 100 4.29 -3.73 36.07
C ARG A 100 5.17 -4.80 36.69
N ALA A 101 5.64 -5.77 35.87
CA ALA A 101 6.55 -6.80 36.34
C ALA A 101 7.89 -6.21 36.82
N LEU A 102 8.45 -5.24 36.10
CA LEU A 102 9.66 -4.53 36.52
C LEU A 102 9.45 -3.77 37.86
N THR A 103 8.38 -2.98 37.93
CA THR A 103 8.05 -2.24 39.18
C THR A 103 7.86 -3.18 40.34
N ARG A 104 7.15 -4.30 40.12
CA ARG A 104 6.89 -5.29 41.18
C ARG A 104 8.17 -6.03 41.58
N LEU A 105 9.08 -6.28 40.62
CA LEU A 105 10.38 -6.89 40.90
C LEU A 105 11.22 -5.99 41.84
N ASP A 106 11.23 -4.67 41.59
CA ASP A 106 11.91 -3.70 42.43
C ASP A 106 11.31 -3.69 43.86
N GLU A 107 9.98 -3.78 43.96
CA GLU A 107 9.30 -3.93 45.27
C GLU A 107 9.70 -5.24 45.97
N VAL A 108 9.75 -6.37 45.25
CA VAL A 108 10.20 -7.65 45.80
C VAL A 108 11.63 -7.56 46.29
N TYR A 109 12.53 -6.90 45.56
CA TYR A 109 13.90 -6.67 46.04
C TYR A 109 13.95 -5.82 47.32
N ALA A 110 13.09 -4.81 47.42
CA ALA A 110 12.98 -4.03 48.67
C ALA A 110 12.47 -4.85 49.85
N LEU A 111 11.53 -5.78 49.60
CA LEU A 111 10.97 -6.67 50.63
C LEU A 111 11.98 -7.70 51.18
N TYR A 112 13.02 -8.05 50.43
CA TYR A 112 14.11 -8.90 50.92
C TYR A 112 14.91 -8.26 52.08
N ALA A 113 14.80 -6.94 52.28
CA ALA A 113 15.41 -6.24 53.39
C ALA A 113 14.61 -6.38 54.71
N ASP A 114 13.39 -6.88 54.67
CA ASP A 114 12.55 -7.09 55.86
C ASP A 114 12.93 -8.41 56.54
N PRO A 115 13.34 -8.39 57.81
CA PRO A 115 13.71 -9.59 58.57
C PRO A 115 12.57 -10.61 58.76
N ASP A 116 11.31 -10.16 58.69
CA ASP A 116 10.12 -11.00 58.85
C ASP A 116 9.53 -11.48 57.52
N ALA A 117 10.22 -11.26 56.41
CA ALA A 117 9.77 -11.63 55.08
C ALA A 117 9.77 -13.16 54.83
N ASP A 118 8.77 -13.64 54.10
CA ASP A 118 8.69 -15.02 53.64
C ASP A 118 9.57 -15.18 52.36
N PHE A 119 10.84 -15.51 52.57
CA PHE A 119 11.85 -15.60 51.48
C PHE A 119 11.48 -16.62 50.40
N ASP A 120 10.78 -17.73 50.75
CA ASP A 120 10.38 -18.74 49.77
C ASP A 120 9.31 -18.22 48.82
N LYS A 121 8.34 -17.46 49.34
CA LYS A 121 7.33 -16.79 48.50
C LYS A 121 7.93 -15.70 47.63
N LEU A 122 8.81 -14.88 48.20
CA LEU A 122 9.48 -13.82 47.44
C LEU A 122 10.33 -14.40 46.33
N ALA A 123 11.03 -15.50 46.54
CA ALA A 123 11.83 -16.17 45.54
C ALA A 123 10.96 -16.77 44.40
N ALA A 124 9.80 -17.34 44.75
CA ALA A 124 8.86 -17.84 43.74
C ALA A 124 8.27 -16.69 42.91
N GLU A 125 7.84 -15.60 43.56
CA GLU A 125 7.32 -14.41 42.87
C GLU A 125 8.40 -13.75 41.98
N GLN A 126 9.64 -13.64 42.47
CA GLN A 126 10.78 -13.14 41.70
C GLN A 126 10.98 -13.96 40.43
N ALA A 127 10.98 -15.31 40.56
CA ALA A 127 11.19 -16.17 39.38
C ALA A 127 10.08 -16.02 38.33
N GLU A 128 8.83 -15.84 38.75
CA GLU A 128 7.71 -15.56 37.83
C GLU A 128 7.88 -14.21 37.14
N LEU A 129 8.21 -13.15 37.87
CA LEU A 129 8.41 -11.81 37.34
C LEU A 129 9.61 -11.76 36.39
N GLU A 130 10.73 -12.39 36.77
CA GLU A 130 11.92 -12.48 35.90
C GLU A 130 11.63 -13.25 34.59
N ALA A 131 10.83 -14.31 34.64
CA ALA A 131 10.40 -15.04 33.46
C ALA A 131 9.60 -14.15 32.50
N VAL A 132 8.68 -13.33 32.99
CA VAL A 132 7.92 -12.36 32.19
C VAL A 132 8.84 -11.30 31.59
N ILE A 133 9.75 -10.73 32.39
CA ILE A 133 10.69 -9.69 31.97
C ILE A 133 11.64 -10.25 30.90
N GLN A 134 12.17 -11.47 31.11
CA GLN A 134 13.10 -12.10 30.19
C GLN A 134 12.43 -12.46 28.85
N ALA A 135 11.18 -12.95 28.88
CA ALA A 135 10.42 -13.28 27.68
C ALA A 135 10.23 -12.06 26.73
N HIS A 136 10.22 -10.85 27.29
CA HIS A 136 10.01 -9.61 26.52
C HIS A 136 11.28 -8.75 26.39
N ASP A 137 12.45 -9.24 26.84
CA ASP A 137 13.70 -8.45 26.95
C ASP A 137 13.47 -7.12 27.72
N GLY A 138 12.71 -7.21 28.83
CA GLY A 138 12.19 -6.05 29.55
C GLY A 138 13.28 -5.17 30.18
N HIS A 139 14.50 -5.66 30.42
CA HIS A 139 15.61 -4.86 30.91
C HIS A 139 16.09 -3.80 29.91
N ASN A 140 15.81 -4.00 28.61
CA ASN A 140 16.12 -3.05 27.54
C ASN A 140 14.88 -2.30 27.02
N LEU A 141 13.80 -2.28 27.80
CA LEU A 141 12.49 -1.79 27.36
C LEU A 141 12.55 -0.35 26.83
N ASP A 142 13.17 0.57 27.55
CA ASP A 142 13.27 1.98 27.15
C ASP A 142 14.03 2.14 25.83
N ASN A 143 15.12 1.38 25.64
CA ASN A 143 15.85 1.37 24.39
C ASN A 143 15.05 0.80 23.22
N GLN A 144 14.21 -0.23 23.47
CA GLN A 144 13.33 -0.80 22.45
C GLN A 144 12.25 0.22 22.05
N LEU A 145 11.65 0.90 23.04
CA LEU A 145 10.65 1.95 22.81
C LEU A 145 11.25 3.09 21.97
N GLU A 146 12.42 3.60 22.34
CA GLU A 146 13.08 4.69 21.60
C GLU A 146 13.47 4.26 20.18
N ARG A 147 14.06 3.08 20.00
CA ARG A 147 14.41 2.56 18.67
C ARG A 147 13.21 2.40 17.75
N ALA A 148 12.10 1.86 18.26
CA ALA A 148 10.88 1.70 17.48
C ALA A 148 10.25 3.06 17.16
N ALA A 149 10.25 3.99 18.13
CA ALA A 149 9.74 5.33 17.95
C ALA A 149 10.55 6.13 16.92
N ASP A 150 11.88 6.04 16.95
CA ASP A 150 12.76 6.70 15.99
C ASP A 150 12.63 6.09 14.59
N ALA A 151 12.58 4.76 14.49
CA ALA A 151 12.45 4.05 13.22
C ALA A 151 11.12 4.34 12.50
N LEU A 152 10.03 4.47 13.26
CA LEU A 152 8.71 4.83 12.73
C LEU A 152 8.48 6.35 12.73
N ARG A 153 9.48 7.14 13.13
CA ARG A 153 9.42 8.62 13.19
C ARG A 153 8.17 9.12 13.89
N LEU A 154 7.95 8.61 15.11
CA LEU A 154 6.80 9.00 15.89
C LEU A 154 6.85 10.50 16.26
N PRO A 155 5.69 11.14 16.48
CA PRO A 155 5.61 12.47 17.05
C PRO A 155 6.26 12.55 18.43
N ASP A 156 6.37 13.76 18.97
CA ASP A 156 6.89 13.96 20.31
C ASP A 156 6.09 13.16 21.35
N TRP A 157 6.79 12.62 22.34
CA TRP A 157 6.20 11.75 23.36
C TRP A 157 5.04 12.39 24.13
N ASP A 158 5.07 13.70 24.32
CA ASP A 158 4.06 14.47 25.05
C ASP A 158 2.92 14.98 24.15
N ALA A 159 2.99 14.70 22.83
CA ALA A 159 1.93 15.08 21.90
C ALA A 159 0.67 14.26 22.17
N LYS A 160 -0.50 14.95 22.21
CA LYS A 160 -1.79 14.30 22.41
C LYS A 160 -2.28 13.66 21.10
N ILE A 161 -2.86 12.47 21.23
CA ILE A 161 -3.39 11.69 20.10
C ILE A 161 -4.46 12.47 19.31
N GLU A 162 -5.28 13.28 19.98
CA GLU A 162 -6.33 14.09 19.33
C GLU A 162 -5.77 15.10 18.30
N HIS A 163 -4.54 15.59 18.50
CA HIS A 163 -3.89 16.58 17.64
C HIS A 163 -3.09 15.97 16.50
N LEU A 164 -2.93 14.65 16.48
CA LEU A 164 -2.17 13.95 15.47
C LEU A 164 -2.93 13.83 14.15
N SER A 165 -2.21 13.93 13.04
CA SER A 165 -2.72 13.55 11.72
C SER A 165 -3.08 12.07 11.66
N GLY A 166 -3.88 11.67 10.67
CA GLY A 166 -4.24 10.25 10.46
C GLY A 166 -3.01 9.35 10.30
N GLY A 167 -2.00 9.80 9.55
CA GLY A 167 -0.75 9.07 9.35
C GLY A 167 0.07 8.92 10.63
N GLU A 168 0.14 9.97 11.45
CA GLU A 168 0.84 9.91 12.75
C GLU A 168 0.15 8.95 13.72
N ARG A 169 -1.18 9.04 13.84
CA ARG A 169 -1.97 8.08 14.65
C ARG A 169 -1.72 6.64 14.23
N ARG A 170 -1.62 6.41 12.91
CA ARG A 170 -1.36 5.08 12.38
C ARG A 170 0.03 4.56 12.73
N ARG A 171 1.08 5.41 12.66
CA ARG A 171 2.44 5.05 13.08
C ARG A 171 2.51 4.73 14.57
N VAL A 172 1.81 5.49 15.41
CA VAL A 172 1.70 5.20 16.86
C VAL A 172 1.02 3.84 17.10
N ALA A 173 -0.09 3.56 16.41
CA ALA A 173 -0.80 2.29 16.55
C ALA A 173 0.04 1.10 16.05
N LEU A 174 0.77 1.26 14.95
CA LEU A 174 1.69 0.24 14.46
C LEU A 174 2.81 -0.02 15.48
N CYS A 175 3.47 1.03 15.97
CA CYS A 175 4.51 0.91 16.99
C CYS A 175 4.01 0.17 18.23
N ARG A 176 2.86 0.58 18.75
CA ARG A 176 2.18 -0.08 19.88
C ARG A 176 2.01 -1.59 19.61
N LEU A 177 1.43 -1.94 18.48
CA LEU A 177 1.15 -3.32 18.12
C LEU A 177 2.43 -4.18 17.99
N LEU A 178 3.50 -3.63 17.39
CA LEU A 178 4.77 -4.35 17.25
C LEU A 178 5.43 -4.61 18.62
N LEU A 179 5.28 -3.69 19.57
CA LEU A 179 5.81 -3.82 20.93
C LEU A 179 5.01 -4.80 21.79
N GLU A 180 3.71 -5.00 21.51
CA GLU A 180 2.88 -6.02 22.15
C GLU A 180 3.34 -7.46 21.85
N LYS A 181 4.07 -7.67 20.76
CA LYS A 181 4.61 -8.97 20.28
C LYS A 181 3.58 -10.11 20.33
N PRO A 182 2.39 -9.98 19.71
CA PRO A 182 1.40 -11.06 19.69
C PRO A 182 1.89 -12.26 18.88
N ASP A 183 1.33 -13.45 19.10
CA ASP A 183 1.70 -14.68 18.37
C ASP A 183 1.33 -14.60 16.87
N MET A 184 0.31 -13.80 16.55
CA MET A 184 -0.15 -13.57 15.18
C MET A 184 -0.43 -12.09 14.94
N LEU A 185 0.24 -11.51 13.94
CA LEU A 185 0.06 -10.14 13.48
C LEU A 185 -0.82 -10.11 12.24
N LEU A 186 -1.88 -9.32 12.27
CA LEU A 186 -2.75 -9.03 11.14
C LEU A 186 -2.61 -7.54 10.80
N LEU A 187 -2.02 -7.23 9.65
CA LEU A 187 -1.64 -5.88 9.26
C LEU A 187 -2.39 -5.46 8.00
N ASP A 188 -3.23 -4.42 8.10
CA ASP A 188 -3.96 -3.86 6.95
C ASP A 188 -3.25 -2.60 6.44
N GLU A 189 -2.53 -2.70 5.32
CA GLU A 189 -1.71 -1.67 4.69
C GLU A 189 -0.66 -1.04 5.63
N PRO A 190 0.23 -1.80 6.29
CA PRO A 190 1.15 -1.27 7.29
C PRO A 190 2.19 -0.30 6.73
N THR A 191 2.45 -0.35 5.43
CA THR A 191 3.44 0.51 4.74
C THR A 191 2.90 1.88 4.37
N ASN A 192 1.56 2.07 4.36
CA ASN A 192 0.96 3.36 4.02
C ASN A 192 1.35 4.44 5.04
N HIS A 193 1.70 5.64 4.55
CA HIS A 193 2.18 6.79 5.33
C HIS A 193 3.54 6.60 6.01
N LEU A 194 4.26 5.52 5.71
CA LEU A 194 5.66 5.36 6.08
C LEU A 194 6.54 5.86 4.94
N ASP A 195 7.69 6.44 5.28
CA ASP A 195 8.73 6.71 4.30
C ASP A 195 9.56 5.45 4.00
N ALA A 196 10.34 5.49 2.93
CA ALA A 196 11.09 4.32 2.45
C ALA A 196 12.04 3.72 3.51
N GLU A 197 12.63 4.56 4.36
CA GLU A 197 13.54 4.10 5.42
C GLU A 197 12.78 3.39 6.55
N SER A 198 11.61 3.93 6.96
CA SER A 198 10.73 3.29 7.95
C SER A 198 10.16 1.97 7.42
N VAL A 199 9.81 1.90 6.13
CA VAL A 199 9.39 0.65 5.48
C VAL A 199 10.51 -0.39 5.51
N ALA A 200 11.75 -0.01 5.15
CA ALA A 200 12.90 -0.91 5.19
C ALA A 200 13.23 -1.42 6.61
N TRP A 201 12.97 -0.61 7.64
CA TRP A 201 13.07 -1.06 9.02
C TRP A 201 11.96 -2.06 9.37
N LEU A 202 10.72 -1.76 8.98
CA LEU A 202 9.57 -2.64 9.24
C LEU A 202 9.74 -4.00 8.55
N GLU A 203 10.27 -4.03 7.33
CA GLU A 203 10.60 -5.27 6.61
C GLU A 203 11.55 -6.15 7.41
N ARG A 204 12.66 -5.57 7.90
CA ARG A 204 13.64 -6.30 8.72
C ARG A 204 13.02 -6.81 10.02
N PHE A 205 12.25 -5.95 10.70
CA PHE A 205 11.56 -6.32 11.93
C PHE A 205 10.60 -7.50 11.73
N LEU A 206 9.78 -7.46 10.67
CA LEU A 206 8.80 -8.52 10.39
C LEU A 206 9.44 -9.79 9.83
N HIS A 207 10.57 -9.68 9.12
CA HIS A 207 11.34 -10.83 8.69
C HIS A 207 11.86 -11.63 9.89
N ASP A 208 12.40 -10.95 10.90
CA ASP A 208 12.96 -11.55 12.10
C ASP A 208 11.90 -11.89 13.17
N TYR A 209 10.66 -11.49 12.95
CA TYR A 209 9.56 -11.72 13.88
C TYR A 209 9.24 -13.22 14.00
N GLU A 210 9.22 -13.77 15.21
CA GLU A 210 8.97 -15.21 15.43
C GLU A 210 7.52 -15.62 15.16
N GLY A 211 6.55 -14.72 15.41
CA GLY A 211 5.13 -14.97 15.21
C GLY A 211 4.71 -15.03 13.75
N THR A 212 3.47 -15.47 13.52
CA THR A 212 2.86 -15.48 12.19
C THR A 212 2.45 -14.07 11.78
N VAL A 213 2.71 -13.68 10.54
CA VAL A 213 2.35 -12.37 9.99
C VAL A 213 1.45 -12.55 8.78
N VAL A 214 0.29 -11.87 8.78
CA VAL A 214 -0.59 -11.76 7.60
C VAL A 214 -0.72 -10.28 7.29
N ALA A 215 -0.17 -9.83 6.18
CA ALA A 215 -0.16 -8.43 5.80
C ALA A 215 -0.86 -8.21 4.46
N ILE A 216 -1.81 -7.28 4.44
CA ILE A 216 -2.33 -6.69 3.20
C ILE A 216 -1.42 -5.52 2.89
N THR A 217 -0.79 -5.52 1.73
CA THR A 217 -0.04 -4.36 1.24
C THR A 217 0.07 -4.38 -0.28
N HIS A 218 0.24 -3.20 -0.84
CA HIS A 218 0.52 -3.02 -2.26
C HIS A 218 2.00 -2.74 -2.52
N ASP A 219 2.82 -2.66 -1.46
CA ASP A 219 4.27 -2.53 -1.55
C ASP A 219 4.91 -3.86 -1.94
N ARG A 220 5.40 -3.91 -3.17
CA ARG A 220 5.94 -5.11 -3.79
C ARG A 220 7.30 -5.52 -3.23
N TYR A 221 8.15 -4.54 -2.85
CA TYR A 221 9.41 -4.82 -2.16
C TYR A 221 9.17 -5.43 -0.78
N PHE A 222 8.21 -4.86 -0.05
CA PHE A 222 7.81 -5.43 1.24
C PHE A 222 7.36 -6.89 1.09
N LEU A 223 6.54 -7.19 0.08
CA LEU A 223 6.10 -8.57 -0.19
C LEU A 223 7.24 -9.48 -0.63
N ASP A 224 8.22 -8.96 -1.37
CA ASP A 224 9.38 -9.74 -1.81
C ASP A 224 10.34 -10.05 -0.64
N ASN A 225 10.52 -9.10 0.28
CA ASN A 225 11.47 -9.21 1.37
C ASN A 225 10.92 -9.94 2.61
N VAL A 226 9.60 -9.85 2.84
CA VAL A 226 8.96 -10.37 4.06
C VAL A 226 8.17 -11.64 3.79
N ALA A 227 7.40 -11.70 2.69
CA ALA A 227 6.47 -12.80 2.48
C ALA A 227 7.16 -14.08 1.98
N GLY A 228 6.89 -15.21 2.64
CA GLY A 228 7.18 -16.55 2.15
C GLY A 228 5.99 -17.23 1.47
N TRP A 229 4.81 -16.63 1.61
CA TRP A 229 3.55 -17.07 1.00
C TRP A 229 2.75 -15.87 0.53
N ILE A 230 2.10 -16.01 -0.61
CA ILE A 230 1.12 -15.04 -1.12
C ILE A 230 -0.26 -15.68 -1.11
N LEU A 231 -1.22 -15.02 -0.49
CA LEU A 231 -2.64 -15.35 -0.56
C LEU A 231 -3.34 -14.39 -1.52
N GLU A 232 -3.65 -14.87 -2.70
CA GLU A 232 -4.39 -14.09 -3.69
C GLU A 232 -5.90 -14.25 -3.47
N LEU A 233 -6.62 -13.14 -3.28
CA LEU A 233 -8.08 -13.11 -3.29
C LEU A 233 -8.56 -12.74 -4.70
N ASP A 234 -9.05 -13.73 -5.43
CA ASP A 234 -9.63 -13.57 -6.77
C ASP A 234 -11.08 -14.09 -6.79
N ARG A 235 -12.03 -13.26 -7.20
CA ARG A 235 -13.46 -13.59 -7.35
C ARG A 235 -14.12 -14.19 -6.10
N GLY A 236 -13.59 -13.84 -4.93
CA GLY A 236 -14.06 -14.34 -3.63
C GLY A 236 -13.38 -15.63 -3.18
N GLU A 237 -12.54 -16.24 -3.98
CA GLU A 237 -11.72 -17.41 -3.63
C GLU A 237 -10.36 -16.99 -3.08
N GLY A 238 -9.83 -17.77 -2.15
CA GLY A 238 -8.48 -17.58 -1.59
C GLY A 238 -7.52 -18.60 -2.17
N ILE A 239 -6.56 -18.14 -2.97
CA ILE A 239 -5.58 -18.98 -3.67
C ILE A 239 -4.21 -18.80 -3.01
N PRO A 240 -3.69 -19.80 -2.29
CA PRO A 240 -2.37 -19.71 -1.70
C PRO A 240 -1.27 -20.03 -2.75
N TRP A 241 -0.20 -19.25 -2.71
CA TRP A 241 0.99 -19.41 -3.54
C TRP A 241 2.21 -19.46 -2.65
N GLU A 242 3.08 -20.44 -2.88
CA GLU A 242 4.36 -20.53 -2.17
C GLU A 242 5.39 -19.60 -2.81
N GLY A 243 6.08 -18.85 -1.98
CA GLY A 243 7.12 -17.90 -2.37
C GLY A 243 6.71 -16.45 -2.14
N ASN A 244 7.59 -15.55 -2.58
CA ASN A 244 7.44 -14.10 -2.48
C ASN A 244 6.66 -13.50 -3.67
N TYR A 245 6.60 -12.18 -3.75
CA TYR A 245 5.87 -11.48 -4.80
C TYR A 245 6.39 -11.80 -6.22
N SER A 246 7.72 -11.82 -6.42
CA SER A 246 8.32 -12.13 -7.73
C SER A 246 7.98 -13.55 -8.17
N SER A 247 8.06 -14.52 -7.26
CA SER A 247 7.68 -15.91 -7.51
C SER A 247 6.19 -16.06 -7.85
N TRP A 248 5.32 -15.37 -7.09
CA TRP A 248 3.89 -15.34 -7.37
C TRP A 248 3.59 -14.78 -8.76
N LEU A 249 4.30 -13.72 -9.16
CA LEU A 249 4.10 -13.07 -10.45
C LEU A 249 4.37 -14.02 -11.61
N GLU A 250 5.51 -14.73 -11.57
CA GLU A 250 5.85 -15.73 -12.59
C GLU A 250 4.84 -16.88 -12.65
N GLN A 251 4.42 -17.38 -11.49
CA GLN A 251 3.44 -18.46 -11.40
C GLN A 251 2.07 -18.00 -11.94
N LYS A 252 1.68 -16.77 -11.61
CA LYS A 252 0.42 -16.17 -12.10
C LYS A 252 0.44 -15.99 -13.61
N GLU A 253 1.53 -15.49 -14.19
CA GLU A 253 1.67 -15.31 -15.64
C GLU A 253 1.56 -16.66 -16.38
N LYS A 254 2.20 -17.71 -15.87
CA LYS A 254 2.09 -19.07 -16.44
C LYS A 254 0.66 -19.59 -16.38
N ARG A 255 -0.01 -19.42 -15.23
CA ARG A 255 -1.41 -19.83 -15.06
C ARG A 255 -2.33 -19.10 -16.03
N LEU A 256 -2.14 -17.80 -16.19
CA LEU A 256 -2.91 -16.98 -17.10
C LEU A 256 -2.76 -17.39 -18.56
N ALA A 257 -1.53 -17.66 -18.99
CA ALA A 257 -1.27 -18.15 -20.34
C ALA A 257 -1.96 -19.50 -20.59
N GLN A 258 -1.98 -20.38 -19.58
CA GLN A 258 -2.69 -21.67 -19.67
C GLN A 258 -4.23 -21.49 -19.73
N GLU A 259 -4.81 -20.63 -18.88
CA GLU A 259 -6.25 -20.33 -18.87
C GLU A 259 -6.67 -19.72 -20.21
N GLN A 260 -5.86 -18.80 -20.77
CA GLN A 260 -6.14 -18.17 -22.05
C GLN A 260 -6.05 -19.14 -23.22
N ALA A 261 -5.08 -20.07 -23.19
CA ALA A 261 -4.96 -21.13 -24.17
C ALA A 261 -6.17 -22.10 -24.12
N GLN A 262 -6.60 -22.48 -22.89
CA GLN A 262 -7.78 -23.34 -22.69
C GLN A 262 -9.07 -22.67 -23.17
N GLU A 263 -9.26 -21.38 -22.85
CA GLU A 263 -10.44 -20.65 -23.30
C GLU A 263 -10.47 -20.45 -24.81
N SER A 264 -9.33 -20.16 -25.43
CA SER A 264 -9.22 -20.08 -26.89
C SER A 264 -9.55 -21.43 -27.55
N ALA A 265 -9.11 -22.54 -26.96
CA ALA A 265 -9.45 -23.88 -27.43
C ALA A 265 -10.95 -24.19 -27.25
N ARG A 266 -11.53 -23.77 -26.12
CA ARG A 266 -12.95 -23.90 -25.83
C ARG A 266 -13.79 -23.09 -26.82
N GLN A 267 -13.46 -21.83 -27.07
CA GLN A 267 -14.16 -20.98 -28.03
C GLN A 267 -14.13 -21.58 -29.44
N LYS A 268 -12.95 -22.05 -29.89
CA LYS A 268 -12.83 -22.76 -31.17
C LYS A 268 -13.70 -24.02 -31.23
N SER A 269 -13.86 -24.73 -30.11
CA SER A 269 -14.72 -25.90 -30.01
C SER A 269 -16.20 -25.53 -30.09
N ILE A 270 -16.58 -24.45 -29.39
CA ILE A 270 -17.94 -23.90 -29.43
C ILE A 270 -18.30 -23.44 -30.86
N GLU A 271 -17.41 -22.72 -31.53
CA GLU A 271 -17.58 -22.27 -32.92
C GLU A 271 -17.79 -23.44 -33.88
N LYS A 272 -16.96 -24.50 -33.77
CA LYS A 272 -17.10 -25.71 -34.57
C LYS A 272 -18.43 -26.43 -34.33
N GLU A 273 -18.88 -26.53 -33.08
CA GLU A 273 -20.16 -27.15 -32.76
C GLU A 273 -21.34 -26.27 -33.21
N LEU A 274 -21.18 -24.94 -33.15
CA LEU A 274 -22.18 -23.97 -33.65
C LEU A 274 -22.32 -24.03 -35.17
N GLU A 275 -21.23 -24.12 -35.93
CA GLU A 275 -21.24 -24.34 -37.36
C GLU A 275 -21.93 -25.66 -37.72
N TRP A 276 -21.62 -26.73 -36.99
CA TRP A 276 -22.29 -28.03 -37.20
C TRP A 276 -23.79 -27.97 -36.89
N VAL A 277 -24.21 -27.26 -35.82
CA VAL A 277 -25.62 -27.04 -35.49
C VAL A 277 -26.35 -26.27 -36.60
N ARG A 278 -25.68 -25.31 -37.24
CA ARG A 278 -26.22 -24.48 -38.34
C ARG A 278 -26.32 -25.21 -39.68
N GLN A 279 -25.42 -26.12 -39.99
CA GLN A 279 -25.28 -26.74 -41.31
C GLN A 279 -26.27 -27.91 -41.59
N ASN A 280 -26.91 -28.54 -40.60
CA ASN A 280 -27.67 -29.77 -40.87
C ASN A 280 -29.01 -29.94 -40.14
N PRO A 281 -30.16 -29.49 -40.74
CA PRO A 281 -31.50 -29.72 -40.17
C PRO A 281 -31.99 -31.16 -40.23
N LYS A 282 -31.53 -31.99 -41.17
CA LYS A 282 -32.08 -33.32 -41.48
C LYS A 282 -31.43 -34.52 -40.78
N GLY A 283 -30.26 -34.34 -40.13
CA GLY A 283 -29.53 -35.42 -39.43
C GLY A 283 -29.77 -35.52 -37.94
N ARG A 284 -30.72 -34.81 -37.39
CA ARG A 284 -30.89 -34.52 -35.95
C ARG A 284 -31.39 -35.65 -35.05
N GLN A 285 -31.81 -36.82 -35.57
CA GLN A 285 -32.69 -37.66 -34.74
C GLN A 285 -32.08 -38.69 -33.78
N ALA A 286 -30.83 -39.09 -33.84
CA ALA A 286 -30.30 -40.07 -32.88
C ALA A 286 -28.88 -39.84 -32.35
N LYS A 287 -27.98 -39.20 -33.15
CA LYS A 287 -26.59 -38.91 -32.69
C LYS A 287 -26.44 -37.51 -32.11
N SER A 288 -27.50 -36.72 -32.12
CA SER A 288 -27.47 -35.29 -31.79
C SER A 288 -27.62 -34.98 -30.30
N LYS A 289 -28.23 -35.84 -29.47
CA LYS A 289 -28.46 -35.57 -28.05
C LYS A 289 -27.15 -35.44 -27.24
N ALA A 290 -26.21 -36.32 -27.49
CA ALA A 290 -24.89 -36.26 -26.78
C ALA A 290 -24.08 -35.03 -27.21
N ARG A 291 -24.18 -34.61 -28.48
CA ARG A 291 -23.47 -33.46 -29.01
C ARG A 291 -24.14 -32.15 -28.63
N MET A 292 -25.47 -32.11 -28.55
CA MET A 292 -26.22 -30.99 -27.99
C MET A 292 -25.96 -30.83 -26.48
N ALA A 293 -25.97 -31.94 -25.72
CA ALA A 293 -25.61 -31.89 -24.31
C ALA A 293 -24.18 -31.39 -24.09
N ARG A 294 -23.21 -31.79 -24.93
CA ARG A 294 -21.85 -31.31 -24.90
C ARG A 294 -21.74 -29.83 -25.28
N PHE A 295 -22.53 -29.35 -26.24
CA PHE A 295 -22.61 -27.93 -26.57
C PHE A 295 -23.22 -27.11 -25.43
N GLU A 296 -24.31 -27.61 -24.81
CA GLU A 296 -24.92 -26.99 -23.63
C GLU A 296 -23.98 -26.99 -22.44
N GLU A 297 -23.20 -28.05 -22.22
CA GLU A 297 -22.17 -28.14 -21.19
C GLU A 297 -21.02 -27.13 -21.45
N LEU A 298 -20.54 -27.07 -22.69
CA LEU A 298 -19.53 -26.09 -23.11
C LEU A 298 -20.02 -24.63 -23.02
N ASN A 299 -21.32 -24.41 -23.26
CA ASN A 299 -21.90 -23.07 -23.25
C ASN A 299 -22.42 -22.67 -21.86
N SER A 300 -22.74 -23.62 -20.98
CA SER A 300 -23.20 -23.38 -19.60
C SER A 300 -22.04 -23.04 -18.62
N GLY A 301 -20.83 -23.34 -18.98
CA GLY A 301 -19.67 -22.89 -18.22
C GLY A 301 -19.63 -21.36 -18.24
N GLU A 302 -20.09 -20.73 -17.15
CA GLU A 302 -19.89 -19.29 -16.94
C GLU A 302 -18.40 -18.98 -16.89
N TYR A 303 -17.81 -18.65 -18.05
CA TYR A 303 -16.54 -17.96 -18.08
C TYR A 303 -16.79 -16.54 -17.58
N GLN A 304 -16.54 -16.32 -16.29
CA GLN A 304 -16.46 -14.95 -15.79
C GLN A 304 -15.29 -14.28 -16.52
N LYS A 305 -15.61 -13.49 -17.56
CA LYS A 305 -14.61 -12.67 -18.23
C LYS A 305 -13.79 -11.97 -17.17
N ARG A 306 -12.52 -12.30 -17.12
CA ARG A 306 -11.56 -11.58 -16.30
C ARG A 306 -11.63 -10.12 -16.69
N ASN A 307 -11.53 -9.23 -15.72
CA ASN A 307 -11.35 -7.83 -16.01
C ASN A 307 -10.10 -7.72 -16.91
N GLU A 308 -10.32 -7.36 -18.18
CA GLU A 308 -9.24 -7.10 -19.13
C GLU A 308 -8.24 -6.16 -18.47
N THR A 309 -6.96 -6.40 -18.68
CA THR A 309 -5.87 -5.53 -18.23
C THR A 309 -6.25 -4.09 -18.54
N ASN A 310 -6.39 -3.26 -17.51
CA ASN A 310 -6.74 -1.86 -17.69
C ASN A 310 -5.52 -1.16 -18.31
N GLU A 311 -5.53 -0.93 -19.60
CA GLU A 311 -4.53 -0.09 -20.24
C GLU A 311 -4.86 1.37 -19.93
N LEU A 312 -4.08 1.98 -19.04
CA LEU A 312 -4.10 3.42 -18.87
C LEU A 312 -3.36 4.08 -20.01
N PHE A 313 -3.88 5.17 -20.51
CA PHE A 313 -3.28 5.94 -21.57
C PHE A 313 -3.13 7.40 -21.12
N ILE A 314 -1.90 7.93 -21.20
CA ILE A 314 -1.61 9.33 -20.97
C ILE A 314 -1.54 10.01 -22.34
N PRO A 315 -2.51 10.88 -22.66
CA PRO A 315 -2.52 11.57 -23.93
C PRO A 315 -1.28 12.46 -24.06
N PRO A 316 -0.59 12.44 -25.21
CA PRO A 316 0.53 13.33 -25.43
C PRO A 316 0.06 14.78 -25.42
N GLY A 317 0.67 15.60 -24.56
CA GLY A 317 0.52 17.05 -24.61
C GLY A 317 1.32 17.69 -25.77
N PRO A 318 1.45 19.02 -25.79
CA PRO A 318 2.28 19.73 -26.73
C PRO A 318 3.73 19.21 -26.70
N ARG A 319 4.42 19.26 -27.86
CA ARG A 319 5.81 18.80 -27.93
C ARG A 319 6.70 19.65 -27.03
N LEU A 320 7.46 19.02 -26.13
CA LEU A 320 8.38 19.69 -25.24
C LEU A 320 9.57 20.32 -26.00
N GLY A 321 9.89 21.54 -25.63
CA GLY A 321 11.11 22.25 -26.04
C GLY A 321 12.37 21.66 -25.37
N ASP A 322 13.54 22.24 -25.64
CA ASP A 322 14.81 21.75 -25.07
C ASP A 322 14.94 22.01 -23.57
N LYS A 323 14.37 23.11 -23.10
CA LYS A 323 14.28 23.44 -21.68
C LYS A 323 12.89 23.01 -21.17
N VAL A 324 12.87 22.12 -20.17
CA VAL A 324 11.62 21.68 -19.53
C VAL A 324 11.43 22.42 -18.21
N ILE A 325 12.24 22.12 -17.21
CA ILE A 325 12.23 22.82 -15.91
C ILE A 325 13.68 23.08 -15.52
N GLU A 326 13.98 24.32 -15.13
CA GLU A 326 15.28 24.71 -14.62
C GLU A 326 15.08 25.41 -13.27
N VAL A 327 15.74 24.90 -12.25
CA VAL A 327 15.71 25.42 -10.88
C VAL A 327 17.12 25.86 -10.51
N GLN A 328 17.26 27.11 -10.04
CA GLN A 328 18.57 27.70 -9.69
C GLN A 328 18.50 28.33 -8.30
N HIS A 329 19.40 27.86 -7.42
CA HIS A 329 19.61 28.40 -6.05
C HIS A 329 18.33 28.51 -5.22
N LEU A 330 17.41 27.53 -5.36
CA LEU A 330 16.11 27.55 -4.72
C LEU A 330 16.26 27.33 -3.21
N THR A 331 15.70 28.24 -2.43
CA THR A 331 15.64 28.12 -0.97
C THR A 331 14.23 28.37 -0.48
N LYS A 332 13.78 27.53 0.48
CA LYS A 332 12.47 27.65 1.10
C LYS A 332 12.50 27.26 2.57
N SER A 333 11.91 28.11 3.40
CA SER A 333 11.83 27.92 4.86
C SER A 333 10.44 28.23 5.36
N TYR A 334 10.04 27.61 6.47
CA TYR A 334 8.83 27.92 7.23
C TYR A 334 9.19 28.12 8.70
N GLY A 335 8.99 29.34 9.20
CA GLY A 335 9.41 29.73 10.53
C GLY A 335 10.90 29.50 10.72
N ASP A 336 11.29 28.69 11.69
CA ASP A 336 12.70 28.40 12.00
C ASP A 336 13.26 27.16 11.25
N ARG A 337 12.48 26.55 10.33
CA ARG A 337 12.84 25.32 9.62
C ARG A 337 13.13 25.59 8.15
N THR A 338 14.35 25.31 7.71
CA THR A 338 14.70 25.31 6.28
C THR A 338 14.39 23.95 5.69
N LEU A 339 13.49 23.92 4.68
CA LEU A 339 13.09 22.70 3.98
C LEU A 339 13.94 22.46 2.74
N ILE A 340 14.34 23.51 2.05
CA ILE A 340 15.18 23.44 0.83
C ILE A 340 16.25 24.50 0.98
N ASP A 341 17.51 24.10 0.84
CA ASP A 341 18.68 24.97 0.98
C ASP A 341 19.53 24.89 -0.30
N ASP A 342 19.52 25.96 -1.09
CA ASP A 342 20.35 26.14 -2.30
C ASP A 342 20.21 25.03 -3.36
N LEU A 343 18.97 24.60 -3.66
CA LEU A 343 18.71 23.55 -4.62
C LEU A 343 18.83 24.07 -6.07
N SER A 344 19.64 23.39 -6.88
CA SER A 344 19.77 23.64 -8.32
C SER A 344 19.72 22.33 -9.10
N PHE A 345 18.84 22.24 -10.10
CA PHE A 345 18.74 21.11 -11.02
C PHE A 345 18.04 21.50 -12.31
N SER A 346 18.20 20.67 -13.34
CA SER A 346 17.53 20.81 -14.63
C SER A 346 16.92 19.49 -15.06
N ILE A 347 15.68 19.52 -15.53
CA ILE A 347 14.95 18.33 -16.01
C ILE A 347 15.10 18.25 -17.52
N PRO A 348 15.76 17.17 -18.05
CA PRO A 348 15.84 16.93 -19.48
C PRO A 348 14.51 16.39 -20.04
N LYS A 349 14.38 16.40 -21.37
CA LYS A 349 13.23 15.81 -22.07
C LYS A 349 13.08 14.33 -21.72
N ARG A 350 11.85 13.88 -21.58
CA ARG A 350 11.49 12.50 -21.24
C ARG A 350 12.01 12.00 -19.90
N ALA A 351 12.52 12.90 -19.06
CA ALA A 351 12.93 12.51 -17.72
C ALA A 351 11.71 12.18 -16.86
N ILE A 352 11.84 11.11 -16.10
CA ILE A 352 10.94 10.74 -15.03
C ILE A 352 11.73 10.90 -13.73
N VAL A 353 11.36 11.92 -12.93
CA VAL A 353 12.08 12.25 -11.69
C VAL A 353 11.31 11.67 -10.50
N GLY A 354 11.88 10.67 -9.84
CA GLY A 354 11.39 10.16 -8.56
C GLY A 354 11.83 11.08 -7.42
N ILE A 355 10.89 11.53 -6.60
CA ILE A 355 11.17 12.39 -5.44
C ILE A 355 10.97 11.58 -4.18
N ILE A 356 12.04 11.42 -3.42
CA ILE A 356 12.08 10.65 -2.19
C ILE A 356 12.51 11.50 -0.99
N GLY A 357 12.35 10.98 0.20
CA GLY A 357 12.72 11.63 1.45
C GLY A 357 11.63 11.50 2.50
N ALA A 358 11.94 11.88 3.70
CA ALA A 358 11.05 11.74 4.84
C ALA A 358 9.75 12.55 4.71
N ASN A 359 8.72 12.14 5.45
CA ASN A 359 7.47 12.89 5.52
C ASN A 359 7.72 14.27 6.17
N GLY A 360 7.17 15.32 5.55
CA GLY A 360 7.39 16.70 5.99
C GLY A 360 8.71 17.35 5.53
N ALA A 361 9.56 16.65 4.74
CA ALA A 361 10.84 17.18 4.26
C ALA A 361 10.70 18.33 3.23
N GLY A 362 9.49 18.60 2.70
CA GLY A 362 9.26 19.69 1.75
C GLY A 362 8.96 19.24 0.31
N LYS A 363 8.74 17.94 0.08
CA LYS A 363 8.46 17.39 -1.26
C LYS A 363 7.26 18.06 -1.94
N SER A 364 6.10 18.07 -1.29
CA SER A 364 4.89 18.72 -1.81
C SER A 364 5.02 20.25 -1.91
N THR A 365 5.91 20.86 -1.09
CA THR A 365 6.24 22.28 -1.20
C THR A 365 6.91 22.59 -2.53
N LEU A 366 7.84 21.74 -2.99
CA LEU A 366 8.43 21.88 -4.33
C LEU A 366 7.34 21.87 -5.42
N PHE A 367 6.38 20.96 -5.35
CA PHE A 367 5.28 20.91 -6.33
C PHE A 367 4.42 22.17 -6.31
N ARG A 368 4.15 22.74 -5.12
CA ARG A 368 3.44 24.03 -5.02
C ARG A 368 4.23 25.18 -5.63
N MET A 369 5.55 25.19 -5.46
CA MET A 369 6.41 26.21 -6.07
C MET A 369 6.49 26.03 -7.59
N LEU A 370 6.64 24.81 -8.11
CA LEU A 370 6.63 24.50 -9.54
C LEU A 370 5.31 24.86 -10.20
N SER A 371 4.18 24.66 -9.51
CA SER A 371 2.84 25.04 -10.00
C SER A 371 2.52 26.53 -9.80
N GLY A 372 3.42 27.32 -9.25
CA GLY A 372 3.23 28.76 -9.02
C GLY A 372 2.27 29.11 -7.87
N LYS A 373 1.81 28.11 -7.10
CA LYS A 373 0.92 28.31 -5.93
C LYS A 373 1.66 28.90 -4.73
N GLU A 374 2.96 28.71 -4.68
CA GLU A 374 3.81 29.19 -3.62
C GLU A 374 5.08 29.82 -4.22
N GLN A 375 5.59 30.87 -3.57
CA GLN A 375 6.82 31.53 -4.00
C GLN A 375 8.00 31.01 -3.17
N PRO A 376 9.19 30.80 -3.78
CA PRO A 376 10.41 30.54 -3.04
C PRO A 376 10.85 31.76 -2.24
N ASP A 377 11.63 31.56 -1.20
CA ASP A 377 12.25 32.66 -0.43
C ASP A 377 13.42 33.27 -1.21
N SER A 378 14.17 32.45 -1.93
CA SER A 378 15.19 32.88 -2.89
C SER A 378 15.38 31.86 -4.00
N GLY A 379 16.08 32.26 -5.07
CA GLY A 379 16.29 31.45 -6.26
C GLY A 379 15.22 31.65 -7.32
N THR A 380 15.34 30.90 -8.41
CA THR A 380 14.43 31.01 -9.56
C THR A 380 14.00 29.65 -10.09
N ILE A 381 12.74 29.59 -10.52
CA ILE A 381 12.16 28.45 -11.23
C ILE A 381 11.79 28.93 -12.62
N THR A 382 12.35 28.30 -13.65
CA THR A 382 12.07 28.63 -15.05
C THR A 382 11.40 27.43 -15.70
N LEU A 383 10.18 27.62 -16.17
CA LEU A 383 9.45 26.65 -16.99
C LEU A 383 9.66 26.95 -18.46
N GLY A 384 9.90 25.93 -19.28
CA GLY A 384 9.98 26.09 -20.72
C GLY A 384 8.66 26.59 -21.32
N GLU A 385 8.74 27.39 -22.40
CA GLU A 385 7.57 28.00 -23.05
C GLU A 385 6.48 27.00 -23.51
N THR A 386 6.89 25.76 -23.78
CA THR A 386 5.99 24.70 -24.25
C THR A 386 5.51 23.79 -23.12
N VAL A 387 5.88 24.08 -21.87
CA VAL A 387 5.52 23.26 -20.71
C VAL A 387 4.08 23.52 -20.30
N VAL A 388 3.30 22.44 -20.24
CA VAL A 388 1.96 22.41 -19.70
C VAL A 388 1.96 21.45 -18.50
N LEU A 389 1.90 22.03 -17.29
CA LEU A 389 1.88 21.25 -16.05
C LEU A 389 0.50 20.63 -15.83
N ALA A 390 0.47 19.33 -15.49
CA ALA A 390 -0.70 18.67 -14.96
C ALA A 390 -0.39 18.20 -13.52
N SER A 391 -1.14 18.72 -12.54
CA SER A 391 -0.89 18.51 -11.11
C SER A 391 -2.13 18.00 -10.40
N VAL A 392 -1.96 17.01 -9.50
CA VAL A 392 -3.05 16.42 -8.69
C VAL A 392 -3.73 17.42 -7.78
N ASP A 393 -2.97 18.36 -7.22
CA ASP A 393 -3.51 19.38 -6.33
C ASP A 393 -4.63 20.24 -6.93
N GLN A 394 -4.69 20.31 -8.26
CA GLN A 394 -5.76 21.05 -8.93
C GLN A 394 -7.14 20.38 -8.78
N PHE A 395 -7.16 19.09 -8.38
CA PHE A 395 -8.37 18.27 -8.37
C PHE A 395 -8.72 17.64 -7.02
N ARG A 396 -7.82 17.66 -6.01
CA ARG A 396 -8.10 17.05 -4.69
C ARG A 396 -9.25 17.76 -3.94
N ASP A 397 -9.32 19.08 -3.99
CA ASP A 397 -10.31 19.88 -3.28
C ASP A 397 -11.61 20.11 -4.08
N ALA A 398 -11.70 19.61 -5.31
CA ALA A 398 -12.74 19.97 -6.27
C ALA A 398 -13.67 18.82 -6.67
N MET A 399 -13.64 17.67 -5.98
CA MET A 399 -14.60 16.60 -6.27
C MET A 399 -15.94 16.83 -5.57
N ASP A 400 -17.01 16.78 -6.34
CA ASP A 400 -18.38 16.93 -5.82
C ASP A 400 -18.91 15.57 -5.35
N ASP A 401 -19.01 15.38 -4.04
CA ASP A 401 -19.51 14.15 -3.42
C ASP A 401 -20.92 13.74 -3.88
N LYS A 402 -21.68 14.66 -4.46
CA LYS A 402 -23.06 14.41 -4.93
C LYS A 402 -23.12 13.87 -6.35
N LYS A 403 -22.09 14.14 -7.17
CA LYS A 403 -21.99 13.63 -8.54
C LYS A 403 -21.69 12.15 -8.57
N THR A 404 -22.09 11.51 -9.66
CA THR A 404 -21.65 10.14 -9.97
C THR A 404 -20.20 10.16 -10.48
N VAL A 405 -19.49 9.01 -10.39
CA VAL A 405 -18.15 8.85 -10.95
C VAL A 405 -18.08 9.29 -12.41
N TRP A 406 -19.07 8.88 -13.19
CA TRP A 406 -19.14 9.26 -14.60
C TRP A 406 -19.34 10.77 -14.80
N GLU A 407 -20.27 11.38 -14.07
CA GLU A 407 -20.51 12.83 -14.15
C GLU A 407 -19.31 13.65 -13.71
N GLU A 408 -18.59 13.18 -12.68
CA GLU A 408 -17.41 13.86 -12.16
C GLU A 408 -16.25 13.92 -13.15
N VAL A 409 -16.07 12.85 -13.94
CA VAL A 409 -15.04 12.79 -14.98
C VAL A 409 -15.52 13.46 -16.28
N SER A 410 -16.76 13.16 -16.71
CA SER A 410 -17.23 13.55 -18.02
C SER A 410 -17.89 14.93 -18.06
N ASN A 411 -18.24 15.52 -16.90
CA ASN A 411 -19.13 16.67 -16.82
C ASN A 411 -20.43 16.49 -17.63
N GLY A 412 -20.91 15.23 -17.75
CA GLY A 412 -22.12 14.87 -18.49
C GLY A 412 -21.92 14.73 -20.01
N GLN A 413 -20.68 14.77 -20.51
CA GLN A 413 -20.38 14.60 -21.94
C GLN A 413 -20.20 13.12 -22.27
N ASP A 414 -20.78 12.64 -23.36
CA ASP A 414 -20.62 11.27 -23.83
C ASP A 414 -19.25 11.03 -24.46
N ILE A 415 -18.63 12.06 -25.04
CA ILE A 415 -17.30 12.01 -25.65
C ILE A 415 -16.40 13.00 -24.92
N LEU A 416 -15.24 12.53 -24.50
CA LEU A 416 -14.17 13.35 -23.93
C LEU A 416 -13.13 13.66 -25.01
N THR A 417 -12.80 14.94 -25.13
CA THR A 417 -11.67 15.39 -25.95
C THR A 417 -10.47 15.59 -25.04
N ILE A 418 -9.46 14.74 -25.14
CA ILE A 418 -8.24 14.79 -24.35
C ILE A 418 -7.06 15.06 -25.28
N GLY A 419 -6.55 16.27 -25.25
CA GLY A 419 -5.60 16.73 -26.28
C GLY A 419 -6.23 16.67 -27.66
N ASN A 420 -5.66 15.87 -28.57
CA ASN A 420 -6.16 15.65 -29.94
C ASN A 420 -6.99 14.38 -30.09
N PHE A 421 -7.33 13.69 -28.98
CA PHE A 421 -8.03 12.40 -29.01
C PHE A 421 -9.46 12.54 -28.52
N GLU A 422 -10.39 11.88 -29.20
CA GLU A 422 -11.77 11.74 -28.78
C GLU A 422 -12.00 10.31 -28.25
N ILE A 423 -12.48 10.19 -27.03
CA ILE A 423 -12.73 8.91 -26.35
C ILE A 423 -14.14 8.93 -25.76
N PRO A 424 -14.95 7.88 -25.93
CA PRO A 424 -16.21 7.75 -25.21
C PRO A 424 -15.98 7.80 -23.70
N SER A 425 -16.68 8.71 -22.99
CA SER A 425 -16.43 8.97 -21.57
C SER A 425 -16.59 7.73 -20.68
N ARG A 426 -17.57 6.88 -20.98
CA ARG A 426 -17.79 5.61 -20.26
C ARG A 426 -16.66 4.62 -20.47
N ALA A 427 -16.06 4.57 -21.67
CA ALA A 427 -14.91 3.73 -21.95
C ALA A 427 -13.66 4.27 -21.24
N TYR A 428 -13.48 5.59 -21.19
CA TYR A 428 -12.41 6.23 -20.45
C TYR A 428 -12.48 5.90 -18.95
N VAL A 429 -13.63 6.13 -18.33
CA VAL A 429 -13.86 5.81 -16.90
C VAL A 429 -13.69 4.30 -16.62
N GLY A 430 -14.07 3.45 -17.59
CA GLY A 430 -13.88 2.01 -17.50
C GLY A 430 -12.42 1.55 -17.41
N ARG A 431 -11.47 2.32 -17.96
CA ARG A 431 -10.03 2.06 -17.88
C ARG A 431 -9.48 2.18 -16.45
N PHE A 432 -10.14 2.97 -15.60
CA PHE A 432 -9.79 3.12 -14.18
C PHE A 432 -10.57 2.14 -13.28
N ASN A 433 -11.03 1.04 -13.86
CA ASN A 433 -11.75 -0.03 -13.18
C ASN A 433 -13.12 0.38 -12.58
N PHE A 434 -13.76 1.42 -13.13
CA PHE A 434 -15.16 1.71 -12.88
C PHE A 434 -16.01 1.14 -14.02
N LYS A 435 -16.60 -0.05 -13.80
CA LYS A 435 -17.36 -0.76 -14.84
C LYS A 435 -18.85 -0.81 -14.50
N GLY A 436 -19.70 -0.68 -15.52
CA GLY A 436 -21.15 -0.83 -15.39
C GLY A 436 -21.77 0.04 -14.28
N VAL A 437 -22.25 -0.60 -13.22
CA VAL A 437 -22.95 0.07 -12.10
C VAL A 437 -22.01 0.97 -11.29
N ASP A 438 -20.70 0.66 -11.23
CA ASP A 438 -19.74 1.44 -10.45
C ASP A 438 -19.58 2.88 -10.97
N GLN A 439 -19.84 3.11 -12.27
CA GLN A 439 -19.83 4.45 -12.84
C GLN A 439 -20.99 5.34 -12.35
N GLN A 440 -22.03 4.73 -11.79
CA GLN A 440 -23.20 5.42 -11.24
C GLN A 440 -23.10 5.63 -9.71
N LYS A 441 -22.07 5.09 -9.04
CA LYS A 441 -21.81 5.38 -7.63
C LYS A 441 -21.54 6.86 -7.44
N ARG A 442 -22.01 7.41 -6.33
CA ARG A 442 -21.69 8.79 -5.94
C ARG A 442 -20.24 8.87 -5.45
N VAL A 443 -19.59 9.97 -5.74
CA VAL A 443 -18.20 10.22 -5.31
C VAL A 443 -18.06 10.11 -3.79
N GLY A 444 -19.04 10.57 -3.02
CA GLY A 444 -19.05 10.49 -1.56
C GLY A 444 -19.18 9.06 -1.00
N GLU A 445 -19.60 8.09 -1.82
CA GLU A 445 -19.74 6.68 -1.43
C GLU A 445 -18.51 5.84 -1.79
N LEU A 446 -17.50 6.44 -2.42
CA LEU A 446 -16.29 5.76 -2.86
C LEU A 446 -15.36 5.46 -1.68
N SER A 447 -14.76 4.26 -1.71
CA SER A 447 -13.62 3.94 -0.84
C SER A 447 -12.40 4.80 -1.17
N GLY A 448 -11.42 4.87 -0.27
CA GLY A 448 -10.16 5.61 -0.50
C GLY A 448 -9.49 5.23 -1.82
N GLY A 449 -9.34 3.94 -2.11
CA GLY A 449 -8.76 3.47 -3.36
C GLY A 449 -9.59 3.78 -4.61
N GLU A 450 -10.93 3.73 -4.53
CA GLU A 450 -11.80 4.16 -5.63
C GLU A 450 -11.65 5.67 -5.86
N ARG A 451 -11.59 6.46 -4.79
CA ARG A 451 -11.38 7.91 -4.86
C ARG A 451 -10.00 8.25 -5.45
N GLY A 452 -8.94 7.51 -5.08
CA GLY A 452 -7.60 7.63 -5.68
C GLY A 452 -7.60 7.38 -7.19
N ARG A 453 -8.27 6.31 -7.66
CA ARG A 453 -8.42 6.03 -9.09
C ARG A 453 -9.21 7.12 -9.84
N LEU A 454 -10.24 7.67 -9.22
CA LEU A 454 -11.02 8.78 -9.78
C LEU A 454 -10.17 10.04 -9.92
N HIS A 455 -9.35 10.36 -8.91
CA HIS A 455 -8.38 11.46 -8.98
C HIS A 455 -7.39 11.28 -10.13
N LEU A 456 -6.85 10.08 -10.26
CA LEU A 456 -5.93 9.76 -11.34
C LEU A 456 -6.60 9.92 -12.72
N ALA A 457 -7.85 9.49 -12.85
CA ALA A 457 -8.63 9.68 -14.08
C ALA A 457 -8.78 11.16 -14.45
N LYS A 458 -9.13 12.01 -13.48
CA LYS A 458 -9.25 13.47 -13.70
C LYS A 458 -7.93 14.13 -14.06
N LEU A 459 -6.85 13.74 -13.38
CA LEU A 459 -5.50 14.25 -13.66
C LEU A 459 -5.06 13.94 -15.09
N LEU A 460 -5.19 12.68 -15.49
CA LEU A 460 -4.76 12.26 -16.84
C LEU A 460 -5.67 12.84 -17.93
N GLN A 461 -6.95 13.14 -17.60
CA GLN A 461 -7.86 13.83 -18.51
C GLN A 461 -7.46 15.28 -18.76
N ALA A 462 -6.93 15.98 -17.75
CA ALA A 462 -6.55 17.38 -17.89
C ALA A 462 -5.54 17.63 -19.01
N GLY A 463 -4.79 16.59 -19.37
CA GLY A 463 -3.72 16.66 -20.37
C GLY A 463 -2.55 17.49 -19.85
N GLY A 464 -1.38 17.25 -20.39
CA GLY A 464 -0.17 17.96 -20.01
C GLY A 464 1.03 17.22 -20.58
N ASN A 465 2.17 17.90 -20.66
CA ASN A 465 3.42 17.28 -21.09
C ASN A 465 4.43 17.17 -19.94
N VAL A 466 4.09 17.69 -18.76
CA VAL A 466 4.83 17.49 -17.50
C VAL A 466 3.83 17.15 -16.40
N LEU A 467 3.89 15.92 -15.90
CA LEU A 467 3.01 15.42 -14.85
C LEU A 467 3.65 15.63 -13.49
N LEU A 468 2.90 16.20 -12.54
CA LEU A 468 3.29 16.30 -11.13
C LEU A 468 2.39 15.36 -10.31
N LEU A 469 2.92 14.21 -9.91
CA LEU A 469 2.21 13.15 -9.20
C LEU A 469 2.65 13.11 -7.74
N ASP A 470 1.75 13.45 -6.82
CA ASP A 470 2.01 13.40 -5.37
C ASP A 470 1.37 12.15 -4.79
N GLU A 471 2.19 11.17 -4.41
CA GLU A 471 1.81 9.86 -3.87
C GLU A 471 0.72 9.15 -4.70
N PRO A 472 0.92 8.98 -6.02
CA PRO A 472 -0.09 8.36 -6.88
C PRO A 472 -0.25 6.86 -6.62
N THR A 473 0.67 6.25 -5.90
CA THR A 473 0.71 4.82 -5.59
C THR A 473 -0.17 4.46 -4.39
N ASN A 474 -0.51 5.43 -3.54
CA ASN A 474 -1.32 5.20 -2.37
C ASN A 474 -2.71 4.69 -2.77
N ASP A 475 -3.19 3.64 -2.07
CA ASP A 475 -4.51 3.05 -2.23
C ASP A 475 -4.81 2.43 -3.61
N LEU A 476 -3.82 2.35 -4.53
CA LEU A 476 -3.96 1.66 -5.80
C LEU A 476 -3.62 0.16 -5.66
N ASP A 477 -4.41 -0.69 -6.28
CA ASP A 477 -4.08 -2.11 -6.37
C ASP A 477 -2.92 -2.36 -7.36
N VAL A 478 -2.25 -3.51 -7.21
CA VAL A 478 -1.06 -3.87 -8.00
C VAL A 478 -1.31 -3.83 -9.52
N GLU A 479 -2.50 -4.19 -9.98
CA GLU A 479 -2.83 -4.18 -11.41
C GLU A 479 -2.96 -2.74 -11.95
N THR A 480 -3.61 -1.86 -11.18
CA THR A 480 -3.72 -0.43 -11.50
C THR A 480 -2.34 0.26 -11.45
N LEU A 481 -1.50 -0.10 -10.46
CA LEU A 481 -0.11 0.41 -10.39
C LEU A 481 0.70 0.03 -11.63
N ARG A 482 0.63 -1.23 -12.07
CA ARG A 482 1.31 -1.67 -13.30
C ARG A 482 0.82 -0.94 -14.54
N ALA A 483 -0.48 -0.71 -14.64
CA ALA A 483 -1.04 0.06 -15.75
C ALA A 483 -0.54 1.51 -15.73
N LEU A 484 -0.42 2.13 -14.55
CA LEU A 484 0.12 3.48 -14.39
C LEU A 484 1.61 3.54 -14.77
N GLU A 485 2.41 2.58 -14.32
CA GLU A 485 3.83 2.47 -14.71
C GLU A 485 4.01 2.43 -16.22
N ASN A 486 3.29 1.54 -16.89
CA ASN A 486 3.34 1.42 -18.34
C ASN A 486 2.91 2.73 -19.03
N ALA A 487 1.82 3.34 -18.56
CA ALA A 487 1.33 4.60 -19.11
C ALA A 487 2.35 5.75 -18.97
N ILE A 488 3.07 5.83 -17.84
CA ILE A 488 4.11 6.84 -17.63
C ILE A 488 5.32 6.57 -18.54
N LEU A 489 5.75 5.30 -18.65
CA LEU A 489 6.88 4.91 -19.49
C LEU A 489 6.62 5.14 -21.00
N GLU A 490 5.39 4.93 -21.44
CA GLU A 490 4.97 5.14 -22.82
C GLU A 490 4.69 6.61 -23.15
N SER A 491 4.51 7.47 -22.14
CA SER A 491 4.25 8.88 -22.31
C SER A 491 5.47 9.61 -22.91
N PRO A 492 5.29 10.43 -23.95
CA PRO A 492 6.38 11.21 -24.53
C PRO A 492 6.77 12.44 -23.69
N GLY A 493 6.03 12.72 -22.63
CA GLY A 493 6.24 13.84 -21.70
C GLY A 493 7.31 13.58 -20.65
N CYS A 494 7.35 14.47 -19.65
CA CYS A 494 8.12 14.30 -18.42
C CYS A 494 7.18 14.04 -17.25
N ALA A 495 7.68 13.38 -16.21
CA ALA A 495 6.95 13.21 -14.98
C ALA A 495 7.86 13.51 -13.78
N MET A 496 7.29 14.15 -12.75
CA MET A 496 7.89 14.23 -11.42
C MET A 496 6.94 13.52 -10.47
N VAL A 497 7.45 12.53 -9.76
CA VAL A 497 6.63 11.64 -8.95
C VAL A 497 7.18 11.59 -7.52
N ILE A 498 6.40 12.09 -6.57
CA ILE A 498 6.65 11.85 -5.16
C ILE A 498 6.07 10.47 -4.85
N SER A 499 6.87 9.52 -4.41
CA SER A 499 6.39 8.21 -3.98
C SER A 499 7.33 7.58 -2.96
N HIS A 500 6.74 6.76 -2.09
CA HIS A 500 7.45 5.89 -1.17
C HIS A 500 7.52 4.44 -1.68
N ASP A 501 6.84 4.13 -2.78
CA ASP A 501 6.91 2.84 -3.46
C ASP A 501 8.23 2.72 -4.24
N ARG A 502 9.20 2.05 -3.63
CA ARG A 502 10.55 1.85 -4.20
C ARG A 502 10.52 1.05 -5.50
N TRP A 503 9.65 0.03 -5.60
CA TRP A 503 9.49 -0.77 -6.81
C TRP A 503 8.98 0.06 -7.98
N PHE A 504 7.99 0.92 -7.70
CA PHE A 504 7.46 1.85 -8.68
C PHE A 504 8.55 2.78 -9.20
N LEU A 505 9.30 3.42 -8.28
CA LEU A 505 10.39 4.33 -8.63
C LEU A 505 11.54 3.62 -9.37
N ASP A 506 11.90 2.40 -8.96
CA ASP A 506 12.95 1.63 -9.60
C ASP A 506 12.63 1.31 -11.06
N ARG A 507 11.35 1.04 -11.33
CA ARG A 507 10.88 0.70 -12.68
C ARG A 507 10.76 1.91 -13.60
N ILE A 508 10.34 3.07 -13.10
CA ILE A 508 10.01 4.20 -13.95
C ILE A 508 11.01 5.35 -13.90
N ALA A 509 11.70 5.57 -12.78
CA ALA A 509 12.53 6.74 -12.59
C ALA A 509 13.81 6.67 -13.44
N THR A 510 14.13 7.78 -14.08
CA THR A 510 15.40 8.02 -14.76
C THR A 510 16.33 8.90 -13.93
N HIS A 511 15.76 9.63 -12.97
CA HIS A 511 16.47 10.50 -12.03
C HIS A 511 15.80 10.42 -10.67
N ILE A 512 16.58 10.60 -9.61
CA ILE A 512 16.11 10.64 -8.22
C ILE A 512 16.44 12.01 -7.62
N LEU A 513 15.47 12.59 -6.92
CA LEU A 513 15.62 13.79 -6.10
C LEU A 513 15.40 13.40 -4.64
N ASP A 514 16.48 13.25 -3.87
CA ASP A 514 16.41 12.83 -2.46
C ASP A 514 16.49 14.03 -1.51
N TYR A 515 15.49 14.16 -0.65
CA TYR A 515 15.41 15.13 0.42
C TYR A 515 16.08 14.57 1.68
N GLY A 516 17.36 14.94 1.88
CA GLY A 516 18.13 14.60 3.06
C GLY A 516 17.88 15.53 4.24
N ASP A 517 18.75 15.39 5.27
CA ASP A 517 18.74 16.24 6.45
C ASP A 517 19.16 17.68 6.15
N GLU A 518 18.76 18.60 7.03
CA GLU A 518 19.14 20.02 7.00
C GLU A 518 18.77 20.78 5.72
N GLY A 519 17.75 20.29 4.99
CA GLY A 519 17.29 20.92 3.74
C GLY A 519 18.18 20.65 2.53
N LYS A 520 19.14 19.74 2.64
CA LYS A 520 19.98 19.32 1.52
C LYS A 520 19.20 18.40 0.61
N VAL A 521 19.13 18.76 -0.67
CA VAL A 521 18.47 17.96 -1.68
C VAL A 521 19.49 17.52 -2.72
N THR A 522 19.56 16.21 -2.99
CA THR A 522 20.49 15.62 -3.95
C THR A 522 19.75 15.22 -5.21
N PHE A 523 20.21 15.67 -6.38
CA PHE A 523 19.73 15.25 -7.69
C PHE A 523 20.68 14.22 -8.28
N TYR A 524 20.17 13.02 -8.58
CA TYR A 524 20.95 11.88 -9.06
C TYR A 524 20.37 11.35 -10.37
N GLU A 525 21.23 11.03 -11.36
CA GLU A 525 20.84 10.39 -12.60
C GLU A 525 20.94 8.87 -12.47
N GLY A 526 19.82 8.18 -12.53
CA GLY A 526 19.67 6.74 -12.35
C GLY A 526 18.31 6.39 -11.75
N ASN A 527 18.04 5.09 -11.62
CA ASN A 527 16.85 4.59 -10.95
C ASN A 527 17.04 4.54 -9.41
N PHE A 528 16.05 4.00 -8.70
CA PHE A 528 16.08 3.95 -7.24
C PHE A 528 17.18 3.01 -6.71
N SER A 529 17.37 1.84 -7.31
CA SER A 529 18.40 0.87 -6.91
C SER A 529 19.81 1.42 -7.14
N ASP A 530 20.07 2.07 -8.28
CA ASP A 530 21.34 2.72 -8.58
C ASP A 530 21.66 3.81 -7.55
N TYR A 531 20.63 4.59 -7.17
CA TYR A 531 20.76 5.63 -6.16
C TYR A 531 21.09 5.05 -4.77
N GLU A 532 20.40 3.99 -4.32
CA GLU A 532 20.68 3.33 -3.03
C GLU A 532 22.12 2.78 -2.98
N GLU A 533 22.57 2.15 -4.05
CA GLU A 533 23.96 1.68 -4.14
C GLU A 533 24.97 2.83 -4.05
N TRP A 534 24.71 3.91 -4.77
CA TRP A 534 25.55 5.11 -4.72
C TRP A 534 25.56 5.71 -3.32
N LYS A 535 24.39 5.86 -2.68
CA LYS A 535 24.24 6.39 -1.32
C LYS A 535 25.02 5.53 -0.31
N LYS A 536 24.90 4.22 -0.40
CA LYS A 536 25.64 3.25 0.43
C LYS A 536 27.15 3.33 0.24
N LYS A 537 27.61 3.47 -1.00
CA LYS A 537 29.04 3.59 -1.32
C LYS A 537 29.63 4.92 -0.84
N THR A 538 28.86 6.01 -0.91
CA THR A 538 29.32 7.38 -0.61
C THR A 538 29.25 7.71 0.88
N PHE A 539 28.18 7.31 1.56
CA PHE A 539 27.89 7.71 2.95
C PHE A 539 27.92 6.53 3.95
N GLY A 540 28.15 5.29 3.48
CA GLY A 540 28.15 4.08 4.30
C GLY A 540 26.75 3.48 4.51
N ALA A 541 26.70 2.26 5.07
CA ALA A 541 25.45 1.53 5.30
C ALA A 541 24.54 2.21 6.36
N GLU A 542 25.11 3.01 7.24
CA GLU A 542 24.35 3.74 8.27
C GLU A 542 23.47 4.85 7.69
N ALA A 543 23.82 5.40 6.52
CA ALA A 543 23.04 6.42 5.83
C ALA A 543 21.67 5.92 5.33
N LEU A 544 21.43 4.61 5.34
CA LEU A 544 20.16 3.98 5.01
C LEU A 544 19.30 3.63 6.23
N GLN A 545 19.77 3.99 7.45
CA GLN A 545 18.98 3.74 8.67
C GLN A 545 18.01 4.89 8.94
N PRO A 546 16.76 4.61 9.28
CA PRO A 546 15.78 5.64 9.59
C PRO A 546 16.21 6.41 10.85
N HIS A 547 16.12 7.72 10.77
CA HIS A 547 16.33 8.61 11.91
C HIS A 547 15.39 9.82 11.81
N ARG A 548 15.16 10.51 12.92
CA ARG A 548 14.34 11.72 12.91
C ARG A 548 15.03 12.81 12.09
N ILE A 549 14.24 13.51 11.26
CA ILE A 549 14.74 14.60 10.41
C ILE A 549 15.40 15.68 11.26
N LYS A 550 16.61 16.06 10.89
CA LYS A 550 17.30 17.24 11.45
C LYS A 550 17.05 18.42 10.51
N TYR A 551 16.37 19.44 11.01
CA TYR A 551 16.17 20.69 10.27
C TYR A 551 17.29 21.68 10.56
N LYS A 552 17.79 22.34 9.51
CA LYS A 552 18.71 23.47 9.66
C LYS A 552 17.94 24.63 10.31
N ARG A 553 18.41 25.10 11.47
CA ARG A 553 17.83 26.28 12.11
C ARG A 553 18.37 27.53 11.43
N ILE A 554 17.49 28.47 11.13
CA ILE A 554 17.90 29.78 10.62
C ILE A 554 18.67 30.46 11.75
N ALA A 555 19.96 30.79 11.51
CA ALA A 555 20.73 31.60 12.43
C ALA A 555 20.07 33.00 12.49
N LYS A 556 19.62 33.41 13.67
CA LYS A 556 19.04 34.74 13.91
C LYS A 556 20.09 35.82 13.72
#